data_a089c257ed17c6777be1856718bbdc95
#
_entry.id   a089c257ed17c6777be1856718bbdc95
#
_cell.length_a   1.000
_cell.length_b   1.000
_cell.length_c   1.000
_cell.angle_alpha   90.00
_cell.angle_beta   90.00
_cell.angle_gamma   90.00
#
_symmetry.space_group_name_H-M   'P 1'
#
loop_
_entity.id
_entity.type
_entity.pdbx_description
1 polymer ?
#
loop_
_entity_poly.entity_id
_entity_poly.type
_entity_poly.pdbx_seq_one_letter_code
_entity_poly.pdbx_strand_id
1 'polypeptide(L)'
;MRKIGFYLLILLAMVMVMSCGNDKKSNKEENAASEKVETEEGEEEADADPAPDLSKTVSVVRVTGTLALDPQNKAEVSPIASGVVRRITTREGIRVRRGQVVAYIENTQIVELQRQYLTAVNELSAAKTELARQHTLMKQDAGVLKTLQQAESTYAIANAQVVGIGRQLSQLGMNPSSISAGKLTTLIPVTSPISGIVGKVKICMGSFVDISTSLMTVVNNVNLHCDLKVFEKDLPKVRIGQMVKLTLTNAPEVTFRAKVYDINSAFDNDSKSVTVHARIINHPATKLLPDMFINGVIE
;
A
#
# COMPACT_ATOMS: atom_id res chain seq x y z
N MET A 1 23.07 -26.83 36.33
CA MET A 1 23.80 -27.93 35.63
C MET A 1 22.87 -29.11 35.41
N ARG A 2 22.82 -29.72 34.26
CA ARG A 2 21.96 -30.85 33.78
C ARG A 2 20.57 -30.42 33.31
N LYS A 3 20.49 -30.07 32.02
CA LYS A 3 19.41 -30.40 31.06
C LYS A 3 19.65 -29.70 29.70
N ILE A 4 20.87 -29.82 29.16
CA ILE A 4 21.20 -29.45 27.77
C ILE A 4 21.88 -30.72 27.18
N GLY A 5 21.10 -31.67 26.74
CA GLY A 5 21.67 -32.94 26.25
C GLY A 5 20.69 -33.87 25.55
N PHE A 6 19.53 -33.38 25.08
CA PHE A 6 18.52 -34.27 24.51
C PHE A 6 17.98 -33.88 23.11
N TYR A 7 18.51 -32.85 22.51
CA TYR A 7 18.05 -32.43 21.17
C TYR A 7 19.07 -32.52 20.04
N LEU A 8 20.18 -33.24 20.27
CA LEU A 8 21.24 -33.43 19.25
C LEU A 8 21.32 -34.85 18.67
N LEU A 9 20.29 -35.68 18.81
CA LEU A 9 20.34 -37.09 18.41
C LEU A 9 19.18 -37.55 17.51
N ILE A 10 18.46 -36.66 16.86
CA ILE A 10 17.34 -36.97 15.92
C ILE A 10 17.60 -36.43 14.50
N LEU A 11 18.80 -35.98 14.18
CA LEU A 11 19.11 -35.45 12.84
C LEU A 11 20.16 -36.26 12.08
N LEU A 12 20.26 -37.57 12.32
CA LEU A 12 21.24 -38.42 11.61
C LEU A 12 20.72 -39.84 11.22
N ALA A 13 19.49 -39.92 10.75
CA ALA A 13 18.99 -41.20 10.21
C ALA A 13 17.91 -40.96 9.16
N MET A 14 18.27 -40.49 7.98
CA MET A 14 17.47 -40.72 6.76
C MET A 14 18.22 -40.27 5.49
N VAL A 15 19.35 -40.96 5.25
CA VAL A 15 19.97 -41.05 3.92
C VAL A 15 20.37 -42.50 3.76
N MET A 16 19.75 -43.23 2.88
CA MET A 16 20.13 -44.37 2.08
C MET A 16 18.95 -45.29 1.82
N VAL A 17 18.50 -45.31 0.60
CA VAL A 17 18.26 -46.46 -0.29
C VAL A 17 18.04 -45.83 -1.68
N MET A 18 18.92 -45.76 -2.62
CA MET A 18 19.50 -46.64 -3.60
C MET A 18 18.53 -47.76 -3.98
N SER A 19 18.25 -48.07 -5.22
CA SER A 19 19.03 -48.29 -6.42
C SER A 19 18.24 -49.17 -7.40
N CYS A 20 18.54 -49.02 -8.67
CA CYS A 20 18.53 -50.04 -9.74
C CYS A 20 17.21 -50.64 -10.25
N GLY A 21 17.05 -50.63 -11.54
CA GLY A 21 17.38 -51.48 -12.63
C GLY A 21 16.56 -51.09 -13.87
N ASN A 22 17.11 -50.74 -14.98
CA ASN A 22 17.65 -51.52 -16.08
C ASN A 22 16.60 -52.49 -16.66
N ASP A 23 16.24 -52.46 -17.88
CA ASP A 23 16.78 -52.88 -19.12
C ASP A 23 15.75 -52.88 -20.28
N LYS A 24 16.23 -52.39 -21.40
CA LYS A 24 16.35 -52.99 -22.73
C LYS A 24 15.14 -53.19 -23.67
N LYS A 25 15.43 -52.65 -24.84
CA LYS A 25 15.30 -53.26 -26.19
C LYS A 25 13.91 -53.32 -26.80
N SER A 26 13.69 -53.04 -28.06
CA SER A 26 14.51 -53.03 -29.30
C SER A 26 13.54 -53.08 -30.49
N ASN A 27 13.96 -52.48 -31.58
CA ASN A 27 13.70 -52.86 -32.96
C ASN A 27 12.30 -52.60 -33.56
N LYS A 28 12.15 -52.20 -34.72
CA LYS A 28 12.85 -52.17 -36.01
C LYS A 28 11.82 -51.97 -37.12
N GLU A 29 12.20 -51.17 -38.09
CA GLU A 29 11.96 -51.37 -39.54
C GLU A 29 10.52 -51.40 -40.02
N GLU A 30 10.12 -50.84 -41.05
CA GLU A 30 10.64 -50.49 -42.37
C GLU A 30 9.41 -50.35 -43.26
N ASN A 31 9.20 -49.41 -44.06
CA ASN A 31 9.32 -49.49 -45.51
C ASN A 31 8.50 -48.41 -46.21
N ALA A 32 9.21 -47.82 -47.10
CA ALA A 32 8.92 -47.03 -48.25
C ALA A 32 7.77 -47.52 -49.13
N ALA A 33 7.09 -46.57 -49.80
CA ALA A 33 6.84 -46.63 -51.23
C ALA A 33 6.33 -45.27 -51.73
N SER A 34 7.08 -44.78 -52.66
CA SER A 34 6.80 -43.67 -53.58
C SER A 34 5.69 -44.02 -54.54
N GLU A 35 4.89 -43.01 -54.93
CA GLU A 35 4.29 -42.98 -56.27
C GLU A 35 4.13 -41.55 -56.76
N LYS A 36 4.81 -41.30 -57.84
CA LYS A 36 4.67 -40.11 -58.74
C LYS A 36 3.48 -40.33 -59.63
N VAL A 37 2.67 -39.33 -59.89
CA VAL A 37 1.99 -39.14 -61.15
C VAL A 37 1.97 -37.67 -61.52
N GLU A 38 2.19 -37.45 -62.77
CA GLU A 38 2.52 -36.22 -63.51
C GLU A 38 1.32 -35.34 -63.80
N THR A 39 1.59 -34.04 -63.84
CA THR A 39 1.25 -33.00 -64.83
C THR A 39 -0.03 -33.12 -65.67
N GLU A 40 -0.88 -32.11 -65.58
CA GLU A 40 -1.48 -31.48 -66.78
C GLU A 40 -1.65 -29.98 -66.53
N GLU A 41 -1.11 -29.21 -67.49
CA GLU A 41 -1.25 -27.77 -67.62
C GLU A 41 -2.64 -27.45 -68.19
N GLY A 42 -3.28 -26.44 -67.61
CA GLY A 42 -4.47 -25.82 -68.18
C GLY A 42 -4.45 -24.33 -67.84
N GLU A 43 -3.98 -23.53 -68.78
CA GLU A 43 -4.11 -22.09 -68.81
C GLU A 43 -5.58 -21.69 -69.00
N GLU A 44 -6.17 -20.98 -68.01
CA GLU A 44 -7.32 -20.14 -68.27
C GLU A 44 -7.09 -18.78 -67.61
N GLU A 45 -6.92 -17.76 -68.45
CA GLU A 45 -7.00 -16.35 -68.11
C GLU A 45 -8.41 -16.04 -67.60
N ALA A 46 -8.53 -15.52 -66.38
CA ALA A 46 -9.74 -14.87 -65.94
C ALA A 46 -9.40 -13.66 -65.06
N ASP A 47 -9.86 -12.54 -65.55
CA ASP A 47 -10.02 -11.20 -65.01
C ASP A 47 -9.65 -10.99 -63.55
N ALA A 48 -8.66 -10.12 -63.36
CA ALA A 48 -8.28 -9.59 -62.05
C ALA A 48 -9.31 -8.55 -61.58
N ASP A 49 -10.23 -8.96 -60.75
CA ASP A 49 -10.97 -8.05 -59.87
C ASP A 49 -10.00 -7.51 -58.78
N PRO A 50 -9.95 -6.20 -58.52
CA PRO A 50 -9.01 -5.66 -57.56
C PRO A 50 -9.33 -6.18 -56.17
N ALA A 51 -8.39 -6.92 -55.58
CA ALA A 51 -8.48 -7.39 -54.22
C ALA A 51 -8.83 -6.23 -53.27
N PRO A 52 -9.81 -6.42 -52.36
CA PRO A 52 -10.12 -5.41 -51.39
C PRO A 52 -8.90 -5.13 -50.50
N ASP A 53 -8.55 -3.87 -50.40
CA ASP A 53 -7.48 -3.36 -49.55
C ASP A 53 -7.70 -3.78 -48.07
N LEU A 54 -7.06 -4.87 -47.65
CA LEU A 54 -7.09 -5.45 -46.30
C LEU A 54 -6.18 -4.71 -45.31
N SER A 55 -5.71 -3.48 -45.66
CA SER A 55 -4.74 -2.74 -44.82
C SER A 55 -5.33 -2.04 -43.60
N LYS A 56 -6.61 -2.24 -43.24
CA LYS A 56 -7.24 -1.69 -42.04
C LYS A 56 -8.07 -2.72 -41.24
N THR A 57 -7.54 -3.88 -41.00
CA THR A 57 -8.06 -4.70 -39.92
C THR A 57 -7.63 -4.05 -38.63
N VAL A 58 -8.48 -3.19 -38.06
CA VAL A 58 -8.35 -2.73 -36.69
C VAL A 58 -8.40 -3.99 -35.82
N SER A 59 -7.23 -4.44 -35.37
CA SER A 59 -7.13 -5.62 -34.51
C SER A 59 -7.71 -5.31 -33.15
N VAL A 60 -8.99 -5.59 -33.00
CA VAL A 60 -9.76 -5.38 -31.78
C VAL A 60 -9.27 -6.33 -30.69
N VAL A 61 -8.69 -5.80 -29.62
CA VAL A 61 -8.22 -6.56 -28.47
C VAL A 61 -9.31 -6.52 -27.38
N ARG A 62 -9.87 -7.70 -27.07
CA ARG A 62 -10.83 -7.83 -25.94
C ARG A 62 -10.06 -7.98 -24.64
N VAL A 63 -10.45 -7.19 -23.65
CA VAL A 63 -9.80 -7.15 -22.33
C VAL A 63 -10.85 -7.24 -21.22
N THR A 64 -10.45 -7.81 -20.12
CA THR A 64 -11.20 -7.80 -18.86
C THR A 64 -10.35 -7.13 -17.79
N GLY A 65 -10.97 -6.59 -16.78
CA GLY A 65 -10.22 -5.95 -15.71
C GLY A 65 -11.09 -5.49 -14.55
N THR A 66 -10.52 -4.64 -13.74
CA THR A 66 -11.18 -4.03 -12.59
C THR A 66 -10.90 -2.55 -12.53
N LEU A 67 -11.80 -1.82 -11.87
CA LEU A 67 -11.54 -0.45 -11.48
C LEU A 67 -10.61 -0.45 -10.28
N ALA A 68 -9.50 0.25 -10.37
CA ALA A 68 -8.48 0.32 -9.33
C ALA A 68 -8.28 1.75 -8.83
N LEU A 69 -7.65 1.87 -7.69
CA LEU A 69 -7.20 3.13 -7.11
C LEU A 69 -5.69 3.13 -6.99
N ASP A 70 -5.08 4.27 -7.23
CA ASP A 70 -3.68 4.45 -6.84
C ASP A 70 -3.50 4.12 -5.36
N PRO A 71 -2.39 3.48 -4.96
CA PRO A 71 -2.13 3.12 -3.56
C PRO A 71 -2.27 4.30 -2.57
N GLN A 72 -1.94 5.52 -3.01
CA GLN A 72 -2.08 6.75 -2.21
C GLN A 72 -3.55 7.18 -1.99
N ASN A 73 -4.50 6.64 -2.72
CA ASN A 73 -5.94 6.95 -2.63
C ASN A 73 -6.72 5.93 -1.78
N LYS A 74 -6.06 4.91 -1.25
CA LYS A 74 -6.61 3.93 -0.31
C LYS A 74 -5.70 3.84 0.90
N ALA A 75 -6.24 3.99 2.09
CA ALA A 75 -5.47 3.89 3.32
C ALA A 75 -6.18 3.00 4.33
N GLU A 76 -5.41 2.12 4.95
CA GLU A 76 -5.81 1.45 6.17
C GLU A 76 -5.42 2.30 7.37
N VAL A 77 -6.37 2.56 8.24
CA VAL A 77 -6.15 3.32 9.47
C VAL A 77 -5.79 2.34 10.56
N SER A 78 -4.55 2.40 11.04
CA SER A 78 -4.06 1.60 12.16
C SER A 78 -3.65 2.52 13.30
N PRO A 79 -3.68 2.06 14.55
CA PRO A 79 -3.27 2.85 15.70
C PRO A 79 -1.74 2.94 15.75
N ILE A 80 -1.22 3.99 16.36
CA ILE A 80 0.23 4.18 16.58
C ILE A 80 0.69 3.47 17.89
N ALA A 81 -0.24 3.20 18.79
CA ALA A 81 0.01 2.47 20.04
C ALA A 81 -1.13 1.48 20.33
N SER A 82 -0.81 0.40 21.01
CA SER A 82 -1.81 -0.59 21.45
C SER A 82 -2.71 -0.04 22.55
N GLY A 83 -3.91 -0.61 22.66
CA GLY A 83 -4.86 -0.25 23.73
C GLY A 83 -6.28 -0.72 23.45
N VAL A 84 -7.22 -0.23 24.23
CA VAL A 84 -8.64 -0.58 24.14
C VAL A 84 -9.40 0.53 23.42
N VAL A 85 -10.21 0.18 22.42
CA VAL A 85 -11.07 1.13 21.72
C VAL A 85 -12.15 1.68 22.65
N ARG A 86 -12.06 2.97 22.98
CA ARG A 86 -13.03 3.64 23.87
C ARG A 86 -14.14 4.35 23.12
N ARG A 87 -13.83 4.89 21.95
CA ARG A 87 -14.82 5.61 21.15
C ARG A 87 -14.46 5.54 19.67
N ILE A 88 -15.47 5.32 18.86
CA ILE A 88 -15.40 5.45 17.41
C ILE A 88 -16.21 6.70 17.04
N THR A 89 -15.60 7.65 16.32
CA THR A 89 -16.20 8.96 16.02
C THR A 89 -16.76 9.04 14.60
N THR A 90 -16.58 7.98 13.82
CA THR A 90 -17.04 7.89 12.43
C THR A 90 -17.80 6.58 12.19
N ARG A 91 -18.40 6.43 11.02
CA ARG A 91 -19.08 5.23 10.55
C ARG A 91 -18.85 5.02 9.07
N GLU A 92 -19.14 3.84 8.57
CA GLU A 92 -19.06 3.51 7.14
C GLU A 92 -19.88 4.49 6.30
N GLY A 93 -19.34 4.85 5.14
CA GLY A 93 -19.96 5.77 4.20
C GLY A 93 -19.77 7.28 4.50
N ILE A 94 -19.28 7.65 5.67
CA ILE A 94 -19.05 9.07 6.02
C ILE A 94 -17.72 9.55 5.43
N ARG A 95 -17.74 10.80 4.96
CA ARG A 95 -16.54 11.49 4.50
C ARG A 95 -15.71 11.99 5.69
N VAL A 96 -14.41 11.73 5.64
CA VAL A 96 -13.43 12.22 6.63
C VAL A 96 -12.34 13.01 5.91
N ARG A 97 -11.70 13.93 6.65
CA ARG A 97 -10.56 14.71 6.18
C ARG A 97 -9.27 14.12 6.70
N ARG A 98 -8.17 14.36 5.99
CA ARG A 98 -6.83 14.02 6.50
C ARG A 98 -6.61 14.70 7.86
N GLY A 99 -6.11 13.93 8.84
CA GLY A 99 -5.90 14.40 10.22
C GLY A 99 -7.16 14.40 11.09
N GLN A 100 -8.34 14.10 10.55
CA GLN A 100 -9.57 14.01 11.35
C GLN A 100 -9.52 12.77 12.25
N VAL A 101 -9.88 12.96 13.53
CA VAL A 101 -9.96 11.85 14.51
C VAL A 101 -11.13 10.94 14.15
N VAL A 102 -10.84 9.64 14.01
CA VAL A 102 -11.81 8.60 13.65
C VAL A 102 -12.09 7.61 14.79
N ALA A 103 -11.16 7.49 15.75
CA ALA A 103 -11.32 6.68 16.94
C ALA A 103 -10.46 7.23 18.09
N TYR A 104 -10.78 6.83 19.30
CA TYR A 104 -9.94 7.02 20.48
C TYR A 104 -9.63 5.67 21.10
N ILE A 105 -8.34 5.46 21.38
CA ILE A 105 -7.82 4.26 22.02
C ILE A 105 -7.34 4.65 23.43
N GLU A 106 -7.69 3.87 24.42
CA GLU A 106 -7.21 4.04 25.76
C GLU A 106 -5.93 3.24 25.97
N ASN A 107 -4.89 3.95 26.43
CA ASN A 107 -3.63 3.35 26.86
C ASN A 107 -3.15 4.09 28.12
N THR A 108 -3.03 3.35 29.22
CA THR A 108 -2.62 3.91 30.51
C THR A 108 -1.14 4.32 30.55
N GLN A 109 -0.30 3.72 29.71
CA GLN A 109 1.14 4.04 29.64
C GLN A 109 1.41 5.47 29.17
N ILE A 110 0.47 6.06 28.42
CA ILE A 110 0.61 7.43 27.92
C ILE A 110 0.62 8.46 29.05
N VAL A 111 0.00 8.17 30.18
CA VAL A 111 -0.01 9.07 31.36
C VAL A 111 1.40 9.23 31.91
N GLU A 112 2.17 8.16 31.92
CA GLU A 112 3.56 8.21 32.38
C GLU A 112 4.43 9.08 31.46
N LEU A 113 4.26 8.97 30.15
CA LEU A 113 4.97 9.82 29.19
C LEU A 113 4.59 11.30 29.35
N GLN A 114 3.32 11.60 29.62
CA GLN A 114 2.87 12.97 29.90
C GLN A 114 3.46 13.50 31.21
N ARG A 115 3.56 12.65 32.25
CA ARG A 115 4.18 13.01 33.52
C ARG A 115 5.68 13.35 33.33
N GLN A 116 6.40 12.50 32.58
CA GLN A 116 7.81 12.74 32.24
C GLN A 116 8.00 14.05 31.49
N TYR A 117 7.10 14.37 30.54
CA TYR A 117 7.11 15.64 29.83
C TYR A 117 6.98 16.83 30.77
N LEU A 118 6.00 16.79 31.71
CA LEU A 118 5.80 17.87 32.68
C LEU A 118 7.00 18.03 33.61
N THR A 119 7.63 16.94 34.03
CA THR A 119 8.85 16.98 34.85
C THR A 119 9.97 17.65 34.07
N ALA A 120 10.20 17.23 32.81
CA ALA A 120 11.24 17.84 31.96
C ALA A 120 10.99 19.34 31.69
N VAL A 121 9.73 19.76 31.50
CA VAL A 121 9.37 21.17 31.35
C VAL A 121 9.72 22.00 32.60
N ASN A 122 9.46 21.45 33.81
CA ASN A 122 9.83 22.10 35.06
C ASN A 122 11.33 22.18 35.24
N GLU A 123 12.07 21.12 34.94
CA GLU A 123 13.54 21.09 34.97
C GLU A 123 14.13 22.10 33.99
N LEU A 124 13.60 22.20 32.77
CA LEU A 124 14.02 23.21 31.79
C LEU A 124 13.79 24.63 32.30
N SER A 125 12.61 24.89 32.94
CA SER A 125 12.31 26.19 33.51
C SER A 125 13.30 26.58 34.62
N ALA A 126 13.63 25.64 35.52
CA ALA A 126 14.63 25.85 36.56
C ALA A 126 16.03 26.11 35.98
N ALA A 127 16.46 25.28 35.01
CA ALA A 127 17.76 25.45 34.34
C ALA A 127 17.87 26.77 33.58
N LYS A 128 16.77 27.22 32.93
CA LYS A 128 16.69 28.51 32.24
C LYS A 128 16.86 29.68 33.21
N THR A 129 16.22 29.61 34.38
CA THR A 129 16.33 30.65 35.42
C THR A 129 17.74 30.71 35.96
N GLU A 130 18.37 29.55 36.24
CA GLU A 130 19.75 29.47 36.72
C GLU A 130 20.73 30.01 35.67
N LEU A 131 20.58 29.64 34.42
CA LEU A 131 21.44 30.16 33.34
C LEU A 131 21.31 31.69 33.23
N ALA A 132 20.12 32.26 33.30
CA ALA A 132 19.90 33.67 33.28
C ALA A 132 20.58 34.39 34.47
N ARG A 133 20.53 33.77 35.68
CA ARG A 133 21.21 34.24 36.88
C ARG A 133 22.74 34.27 36.70
N GLN A 134 23.32 33.18 36.19
CA GLN A 134 24.77 33.11 35.93
C GLN A 134 25.25 34.15 34.89
N HIS A 135 24.47 34.35 33.82
CA HIS A 135 24.75 35.42 32.86
C HIS A 135 24.75 36.81 33.48
N THR A 136 23.82 37.08 34.42
CA THR A 136 23.75 38.36 35.13
C THR A 136 24.95 38.57 36.02
N LEU A 137 25.35 37.51 36.79
CA LEU A 137 26.55 37.56 37.62
C LEU A 137 27.82 37.79 36.82
N MET A 138 27.96 37.14 35.65
CA MET A 138 29.11 37.37 34.75
C MET A 138 29.17 38.81 34.24
N LYS A 139 28.03 39.43 33.89
CA LYS A 139 27.95 40.84 33.48
C LYS A 139 28.33 41.83 34.59
N GLN A 140 28.23 41.41 35.84
CA GLN A 140 28.59 42.21 37.03
C GLN A 140 30.00 41.90 37.56
N ASP A 141 30.82 41.17 36.78
CA ASP A 141 32.15 40.71 37.17
C ASP A 141 32.19 39.87 38.47
N ALA A 142 31.04 39.34 38.89
CA ALA A 142 30.88 38.50 40.11
C ALA A 142 30.67 37.00 39.77
N GLY A 143 30.78 36.64 38.48
CA GLY A 143 30.53 35.27 38.01
C GLY A 143 31.79 34.44 37.86
N VAL A 144 31.64 33.11 37.91
CA VAL A 144 32.73 32.15 37.62
C VAL A 144 32.44 31.46 36.30
N LEU A 145 33.35 31.49 35.33
CA LEU A 145 33.17 30.93 34.01
C LEU A 145 32.76 29.43 34.04
N LYS A 146 33.35 28.64 34.92
CA LYS A 146 33.01 27.22 35.10
C LYS A 146 31.55 27.01 35.46
N THR A 147 31.00 27.86 36.35
CA THR A 147 29.60 27.80 36.77
C THR A 147 28.64 28.18 35.64
N LEU A 148 29.01 29.18 34.81
CA LEU A 148 28.23 29.54 33.63
C LEU A 148 28.21 28.40 32.62
N GLN A 149 29.35 27.81 32.27
CA GLN A 149 29.45 26.68 31.36
C GLN A 149 28.64 25.47 31.86
N GLN A 150 28.62 25.20 33.17
CA GLN A 150 27.82 24.17 33.78
C GLN A 150 26.31 24.47 33.64
N ALA A 151 25.88 25.72 33.88
CA ALA A 151 24.49 26.14 33.70
C ALA A 151 24.04 26.06 32.24
N GLU A 152 24.91 26.43 31.28
CA GLU A 152 24.65 26.26 29.83
C GLU A 152 24.43 24.78 29.46
N SER A 153 25.33 23.92 29.93
CA SER A 153 25.22 22.47 29.68
C SER A 153 23.95 21.90 30.28
N THR A 154 23.61 22.25 31.53
CA THR A 154 22.37 21.79 32.19
C THR A 154 21.11 22.24 31.43
N TYR A 155 21.08 23.50 31.00
CA TYR A 155 20.00 24.02 30.18
C TYR A 155 19.86 23.27 28.84
N ALA A 156 20.98 23.02 28.16
CA ALA A 156 20.99 22.29 26.89
C ALA A 156 20.46 20.87 27.03
N ILE A 157 20.86 20.15 28.11
CA ILE A 157 20.38 18.80 28.40
C ILE A 157 18.86 18.81 28.68
N ALA A 158 18.39 19.71 29.55
CA ALA A 158 16.96 19.82 29.89
C ALA A 158 16.11 20.19 28.67
N ASN A 159 16.62 21.09 27.82
CA ASN A 159 15.93 21.45 26.57
C ASN A 159 15.84 20.25 25.60
N ALA A 160 16.89 19.47 25.46
CA ALA A 160 16.89 18.28 24.62
C ALA A 160 15.87 17.23 25.12
N GLN A 161 15.72 17.07 26.45
CA GLN A 161 14.71 16.18 27.04
C GLN A 161 13.29 16.63 26.71
N VAL A 162 12.97 17.91 26.91
CA VAL A 162 11.62 18.45 26.57
C VAL A 162 11.31 18.26 25.10
N VAL A 163 12.26 18.56 24.21
CA VAL A 163 12.07 18.40 22.76
C VAL A 163 11.90 16.92 22.42
N GLY A 164 12.68 16.02 23.00
CA GLY A 164 12.60 14.59 22.74
C GLY A 164 11.24 13.99 23.13
N ILE A 165 10.82 14.21 24.40
CA ILE A 165 9.54 13.70 24.90
C ILE A 165 8.37 14.38 24.17
N GLY A 166 8.48 15.68 23.88
CA GLY A 166 7.45 16.42 23.14
C GLY A 166 7.24 15.85 21.73
N ARG A 167 8.30 15.42 21.03
CA ARG A 167 8.18 14.74 19.73
C ARG A 167 7.50 13.38 19.84
N GLN A 168 7.81 12.60 20.88
CA GLN A 168 7.13 11.32 21.11
C GLN A 168 5.62 11.50 21.32
N LEU A 169 5.22 12.49 22.15
CA LEU A 169 3.81 12.84 22.36
C LEU A 169 3.12 13.30 21.07
N SER A 170 3.82 14.11 20.26
CA SER A 170 3.30 14.58 18.98
C SER A 170 3.11 13.44 17.96
N GLN A 171 3.99 12.44 17.94
CA GLN A 171 3.84 11.24 17.13
C GLN A 171 2.60 10.43 17.52
N LEU A 172 2.23 10.45 18.80
CA LEU A 172 0.99 9.82 19.31
C LEU A 172 -0.26 10.69 19.05
N GLY A 173 -0.13 11.78 18.28
CA GLY A 173 -1.23 12.68 17.96
C GLY A 173 -1.62 13.63 19.10
N MET A 174 -0.80 13.76 20.13
CA MET A 174 -1.03 14.65 21.23
C MET A 174 -0.31 15.99 21.03
N ASN A 175 -0.94 17.08 21.45
CA ASN A 175 -0.29 18.38 21.45
C ASN A 175 0.43 18.59 22.81
N PRO A 176 1.78 18.61 22.86
CA PRO A 176 2.53 18.78 24.09
C PRO A 176 2.16 20.06 24.84
N SER A 177 1.88 21.16 24.14
CA SER A 177 1.53 22.43 24.75
C SER A 177 0.19 22.44 25.50
N SER A 178 -0.68 21.46 25.23
CA SER A 178 -1.98 21.31 25.92
C SER A 178 -1.91 20.47 27.19
N ILE A 179 -0.76 19.85 27.48
CA ILE A 179 -0.57 18.98 28.62
C ILE A 179 -0.29 19.82 29.87
N SER A 180 -1.04 19.58 30.92
CA SER A 180 -0.86 20.21 32.24
C SER A 180 -1.19 19.20 33.33
N ALA A 181 -0.71 19.42 34.57
CA ALA A 181 -0.87 18.50 35.68
C ALA A 181 -2.34 18.10 35.97
N GLY A 182 -3.29 18.98 35.68
CA GLY A 182 -4.73 18.72 35.82
C GLY A 182 -5.43 18.14 34.60
N LYS A 183 -4.71 17.90 33.49
CA LYS A 183 -5.30 17.48 32.18
C LYS A 183 -4.54 16.31 31.54
N LEU A 184 -4.15 15.34 32.37
CA LEU A 184 -3.59 14.10 31.84
C LEU A 184 -4.71 13.24 31.27
N THR A 185 -4.45 12.58 30.15
CA THR A 185 -5.42 11.73 29.46
C THR A 185 -4.84 10.37 29.16
N THR A 186 -5.69 9.35 29.19
CA THR A 186 -5.37 7.98 28.75
C THR A 186 -5.71 7.77 27.27
N LEU A 187 -6.39 8.75 26.64
CA LEU A 187 -6.95 8.60 25.30
C LEU A 187 -5.97 9.07 24.22
N ILE A 188 -5.65 8.20 23.32
CA ILE A 188 -4.83 8.46 22.14
C ILE A 188 -5.78 8.64 20.93
N PRO A 189 -5.75 9.78 20.23
CA PRO A 189 -6.55 9.96 19.02
C PRO A 189 -5.95 9.19 17.85
N VAL A 190 -6.79 8.45 17.13
CA VAL A 190 -6.41 7.84 15.85
C VAL A 190 -7.01 8.69 14.75
N THR A 191 -6.16 9.13 13.82
CA THR A 191 -6.55 10.05 12.75
C THR A 191 -6.49 9.39 11.38
N SER A 192 -7.31 9.87 10.46
CA SER A 192 -7.26 9.43 9.06
C SER A 192 -6.02 9.98 8.36
N PRO A 193 -5.19 9.16 7.68
CA PRO A 193 -4.01 9.61 6.94
C PRO A 193 -4.36 10.32 5.63
N ILE A 194 -5.55 10.09 5.08
CA ILE A 194 -6.04 10.70 3.83
C ILE A 194 -7.44 11.27 4.00
N SER A 195 -7.82 12.16 3.09
CA SER A 195 -9.22 12.59 2.95
C SER A 195 -9.96 11.62 2.03
N GLY A 196 -11.14 11.14 2.45
CA GLY A 196 -11.89 10.16 1.68
C GLY A 196 -13.19 9.76 2.35
N ILE A 197 -13.74 8.64 1.95
CA ILE A 197 -14.94 8.03 2.52
C ILE A 197 -14.50 6.82 3.34
N VAL A 198 -15.04 6.70 4.54
CA VAL A 198 -14.81 5.53 5.39
C VAL A 198 -15.48 4.31 4.74
N GLY A 199 -14.67 3.32 4.44
CA GLY A 199 -15.13 2.02 3.96
C GLY A 199 -15.52 1.10 5.12
N LYS A 200 -14.96 -0.11 5.14
CA LYS A 200 -15.28 -1.09 6.18
C LYS A 200 -14.63 -0.70 7.52
N VAL A 201 -15.43 -0.66 8.59
CA VAL A 201 -14.98 -0.55 9.99
C VAL A 201 -14.83 -1.97 10.55
N LYS A 202 -13.62 -2.31 11.01
CA LYS A 202 -13.24 -3.68 11.43
C LYS A 202 -13.22 -3.86 12.96
N ILE A 203 -13.55 -2.81 13.72
CA ILE A 203 -13.42 -2.77 15.17
C ILE A 203 -14.75 -2.46 15.87
N CYS A 204 -14.84 -2.86 17.14
CA CYS A 204 -15.94 -2.52 18.03
C CYS A 204 -15.42 -1.76 19.25
N MET A 205 -16.30 -1.03 19.94
CA MET A 205 -15.96 -0.44 21.23
C MET A 205 -15.63 -1.54 22.23
N GLY A 206 -14.57 -1.34 23.03
CA GLY A 206 -14.08 -2.31 24.01
C GLY A 206 -13.11 -3.35 23.44
N SER A 207 -12.92 -3.46 22.12
CA SER A 207 -11.91 -4.37 21.56
C SER A 207 -10.49 -3.86 21.86
N PHE A 208 -9.59 -4.79 22.14
CA PHE A 208 -8.16 -4.51 22.22
C PHE A 208 -7.59 -4.50 20.80
N VAL A 209 -6.74 -3.50 20.53
CA VAL A 209 -6.07 -3.33 19.23
C VAL A 209 -4.59 -3.05 19.43
N ASP A 210 -3.79 -3.48 18.48
CA ASP A 210 -2.35 -3.21 18.42
C ASP A 210 -1.97 -2.43 17.16
N ILE A 211 -0.70 -2.12 17.00
CA ILE A 211 -0.17 -1.34 15.87
C ILE A 211 -0.36 -2.02 14.50
N SER A 212 -0.54 -3.34 14.47
CA SER A 212 -0.77 -4.13 13.25
C SER A 212 -2.25 -4.22 12.89
N THR A 213 -3.15 -3.87 13.82
CA THR A 213 -4.59 -3.98 13.64
C THR A 213 -5.12 -2.87 12.74
N SER A 214 -5.68 -3.22 11.59
CA SER A 214 -6.40 -2.26 10.75
C SER A 214 -7.78 -1.98 11.35
N LEU A 215 -8.01 -0.73 11.78
CA LEU A 215 -9.27 -0.31 12.40
C LEU A 215 -10.37 -0.11 11.38
N MET A 216 -10.04 0.56 10.29
CA MET A 216 -10.95 0.86 9.18
C MET A 216 -10.18 1.21 7.93
N THR A 217 -10.86 1.18 6.80
CA THR A 217 -10.32 1.61 5.50
C THR A 217 -10.88 2.98 5.14
N VAL A 218 -10.06 3.86 4.60
CA VAL A 218 -10.50 5.15 4.02
C VAL A 218 -10.13 5.15 2.54
N VAL A 219 -11.07 5.51 1.69
CA VAL A 219 -10.95 5.44 0.24
C VAL A 219 -11.29 6.79 -0.38
N ASN A 220 -10.42 7.26 -1.26
CA ASN A 220 -10.64 8.46 -2.07
C ASN A 220 -10.89 8.06 -3.53
N ASN A 221 -12.14 8.12 -3.98
CA ASN A 221 -12.54 7.68 -5.32
C ASN A 221 -12.33 8.73 -6.42
N VAL A 222 -11.56 9.79 -6.16
CA VAL A 222 -11.38 10.89 -7.12
C VAL A 222 -10.61 10.44 -8.37
N ASN A 223 -9.63 9.54 -8.23
CA ASN A 223 -8.75 9.10 -9.31
C ASN A 223 -8.86 7.60 -9.52
N LEU A 224 -10.06 7.13 -9.93
CA LEU A 224 -10.23 5.76 -10.40
C LEU A 224 -9.58 5.58 -11.77
N HIS A 225 -8.86 4.49 -11.95
CA HIS A 225 -8.33 4.02 -13.22
C HIS A 225 -8.75 2.58 -13.48
N CYS A 226 -8.49 2.10 -14.68
CA CYS A 226 -8.83 0.75 -15.10
C CYS A 226 -7.55 -0.08 -15.17
N ASP A 227 -7.53 -1.19 -14.46
CA ASP A 227 -6.51 -2.22 -14.55
C ASP A 227 -7.03 -3.31 -15.48
N LEU A 228 -6.53 -3.30 -16.72
CA LEU A 228 -6.97 -4.19 -17.79
C LEU A 228 -5.96 -5.34 -17.92
N LYS A 229 -6.45 -6.56 -17.92
CA LYS A 229 -5.62 -7.74 -18.17
C LYS A 229 -5.57 -8.02 -19.68
N VAL A 230 -4.37 -7.90 -20.25
CA VAL A 230 -4.08 -8.21 -21.65
C VAL A 230 -3.27 -9.48 -21.71
N PHE A 231 -3.75 -10.49 -22.46
CA PHE A 231 -3.02 -11.74 -22.63
C PHE A 231 -1.77 -11.55 -23.49
N GLU A 232 -0.75 -12.38 -23.26
CA GLU A 232 0.53 -12.35 -23.95
C GLU A 232 0.40 -12.26 -25.49
N LYS A 233 -0.48 -13.07 -26.10
CA LYS A 233 -0.74 -13.10 -27.54
C LYS A 233 -1.21 -11.77 -28.14
N ASP A 234 -1.87 -10.94 -27.31
CA ASP A 234 -2.47 -9.67 -27.76
C ASP A 234 -1.63 -8.45 -27.34
N LEU A 235 -0.63 -8.65 -26.45
CA LEU A 235 0.25 -7.58 -25.96
C LEU A 235 0.97 -6.80 -27.09
N PRO A 236 1.47 -7.43 -28.18
CA PRO A 236 2.11 -6.70 -29.27
C PRO A 236 1.21 -5.70 -29.98
N LYS A 237 -0.12 -5.84 -29.84
CA LYS A 237 -1.13 -4.96 -30.46
C LYS A 237 -1.50 -3.76 -29.59
N VAL A 238 -1.12 -3.78 -28.30
CA VAL A 238 -1.48 -2.74 -27.33
C VAL A 238 -0.37 -1.71 -27.22
N ARG A 239 -0.74 -0.43 -27.29
CA ARG A 239 0.19 0.70 -27.18
C ARG A 239 -0.37 1.78 -26.26
N ILE A 240 0.53 2.51 -25.61
CA ILE A 240 0.17 3.70 -24.85
C ILE A 240 -0.51 4.72 -25.78
N GLY A 241 -1.61 5.28 -25.31
CA GLY A 241 -2.38 6.29 -26.04
C GLY A 241 -3.62 5.75 -26.72
N GLN A 242 -3.80 4.43 -26.85
CA GLN A 242 -4.99 3.82 -27.45
C GLN A 242 -6.24 4.08 -26.60
N MET A 243 -7.37 4.14 -27.30
CA MET A 243 -8.68 4.28 -26.67
C MET A 243 -9.25 2.91 -26.29
N VAL A 244 -9.90 2.86 -25.17
CA VAL A 244 -10.58 1.65 -24.69
C VAL A 244 -12.03 1.98 -24.44
N LYS A 245 -12.92 1.23 -25.07
CA LYS A 245 -14.35 1.25 -24.78
C LYS A 245 -14.64 0.21 -23.72
N LEU A 246 -15.18 0.65 -22.59
CA LEU A 246 -15.40 -0.17 -21.39
C LEU A 246 -16.87 -0.24 -21.05
N THR A 247 -17.25 -1.38 -20.48
CA THR A 247 -18.58 -1.64 -19.92
C THR A 247 -18.46 -2.26 -18.54
N LEU A 248 -19.38 -1.95 -17.64
CA LEU A 248 -19.45 -2.64 -16.35
C LEU A 248 -20.02 -4.05 -16.55
N THR A 249 -19.43 -5.06 -15.92
CA THR A 249 -19.87 -6.44 -16.03
C THR A 249 -21.29 -6.65 -15.46
N ASN A 250 -21.61 -5.91 -14.38
CA ASN A 250 -22.91 -5.96 -13.71
C ASN A 250 -23.97 -4.99 -14.26
N ALA A 251 -23.59 -4.10 -15.20
CA ALA A 251 -24.45 -3.14 -15.85
C ALA A 251 -23.94 -2.89 -17.28
N PRO A 252 -24.19 -3.81 -18.24
CA PRO A 252 -23.62 -3.73 -19.60
C PRO A 252 -24.10 -2.51 -20.39
N GLU A 253 -25.19 -1.88 -20.01
CA GLU A 253 -25.70 -0.62 -20.58
C GLU A 253 -24.84 0.59 -20.22
N VAL A 254 -24.07 0.49 -19.13
CA VAL A 254 -23.17 1.58 -18.69
C VAL A 254 -21.84 1.45 -19.46
N THR A 255 -21.68 2.30 -20.44
CA THR A 255 -20.46 2.38 -21.24
C THR A 255 -19.69 3.64 -20.94
N PHE A 256 -18.36 3.53 -20.91
CA PHE A 256 -17.46 4.68 -20.74
C PHE A 256 -16.17 4.47 -21.53
N ARG A 257 -15.37 5.51 -21.67
CA ARG A 257 -14.11 5.48 -22.41
C ARG A 257 -12.95 5.74 -21.48
N ALA A 258 -11.86 5.01 -21.72
CA ALA A 258 -10.58 5.22 -21.07
C ALA A 258 -9.47 5.30 -22.11
N LYS A 259 -8.32 5.82 -21.72
CA LYS A 259 -7.12 5.91 -22.55
C LYS A 259 -5.98 5.17 -21.83
N VAL A 260 -5.32 4.27 -22.54
CA VAL A 260 -4.12 3.60 -22.05
C VAL A 260 -3.04 4.63 -21.78
N TYR A 261 -2.52 4.65 -20.54
CA TYR A 261 -1.45 5.56 -20.17
C TYR A 261 -0.18 4.84 -19.73
N ASP A 262 -0.30 3.57 -19.31
CA ASP A 262 0.85 2.76 -18.90
C ASP A 262 0.61 1.27 -19.16
N ILE A 263 1.70 0.53 -19.37
CA ILE A 263 1.70 -0.92 -19.57
C ILE A 263 2.73 -1.47 -18.60
N ASN A 264 2.27 -2.31 -17.67
CA ASN A 264 3.14 -2.90 -16.65
C ASN A 264 4.23 -3.75 -17.32
N SER A 265 5.45 -3.67 -16.81
CA SER A 265 6.58 -4.49 -17.25
C SER A 265 6.63 -5.87 -16.56
N ALA A 266 5.78 -6.10 -15.56
CA ALA A 266 5.69 -7.37 -14.86
C ALA A 266 4.61 -8.25 -15.48
N PHE A 267 4.99 -9.49 -15.78
CA PHE A 267 4.08 -10.53 -16.26
C PHE A 267 3.46 -11.27 -15.08
N ASP A 268 2.16 -11.40 -15.08
CA ASP A 268 1.42 -12.21 -14.11
C ASP A 268 1.39 -13.67 -14.60
N ASN A 269 2.18 -14.52 -13.98
CA ASN A 269 2.33 -15.92 -14.37
C ASN A 269 1.05 -16.74 -14.17
N ASP A 270 0.22 -16.40 -13.18
CA ASP A 270 -1.00 -17.14 -12.88
C ASP A 270 -2.08 -16.91 -13.94
N SER A 271 -2.21 -15.68 -14.42
CA SER A 271 -3.19 -15.30 -15.43
C SER A 271 -2.63 -15.25 -16.86
N LYS A 272 -1.32 -15.44 -17.05
CA LYS A 272 -0.60 -15.29 -18.32
C LYS A 272 -0.95 -13.95 -19.02
N SER A 273 -0.97 -12.89 -18.23
CA SER A 273 -1.37 -11.58 -18.69
C SER A 273 -0.46 -10.47 -18.17
N VAL A 274 -0.49 -9.33 -18.83
CA VAL A 274 0.14 -8.08 -18.38
C VAL A 274 -0.98 -7.10 -18.02
N THR A 275 -0.80 -6.39 -16.92
CA THR A 275 -1.73 -5.33 -16.52
C THR A 275 -1.46 -4.08 -17.32
N VAL A 276 -2.48 -3.57 -17.96
CA VAL A 276 -2.47 -2.31 -18.72
C VAL A 276 -3.34 -1.30 -17.99
N HIS A 277 -2.75 -0.16 -17.66
CA HIS A 277 -3.43 0.90 -16.91
C HIS A 277 -4.08 1.89 -17.89
N ALA A 278 -5.38 2.13 -17.73
CA ALA A 278 -6.12 3.07 -18.55
C ALA A 278 -6.86 4.10 -17.67
N ARG A 279 -6.71 5.40 -18.01
CA ARG A 279 -7.37 6.51 -17.34
C ARG A 279 -8.74 6.75 -17.93
N ILE A 280 -9.75 6.86 -17.07
CA ILE A 280 -11.12 7.17 -17.48
C ILE A 280 -11.18 8.62 -17.99
N ILE A 281 -11.72 8.80 -19.20
CA ILE A 281 -11.88 10.12 -19.83
C ILE A 281 -13.30 10.63 -19.63
N ASN A 282 -14.28 9.76 -19.82
CA ASN A 282 -15.69 10.11 -19.72
C ASN A 282 -16.32 9.32 -18.58
N HIS A 283 -16.55 9.99 -17.47
CA HIS A 283 -17.20 9.39 -16.29
C HIS A 283 -18.69 9.18 -16.57
N PRO A 284 -19.22 7.96 -16.44
CA PRO A 284 -20.66 7.73 -16.56
C PRO A 284 -21.41 8.38 -15.38
N ALA A 285 -22.70 8.61 -15.54
CA ALA A 285 -23.55 9.14 -14.47
C ALA A 285 -23.64 8.18 -13.27
N THR A 286 -23.41 6.90 -13.50
CA THR A 286 -23.38 5.86 -12.47
C THR A 286 -22.11 6.00 -11.61
N LYS A 287 -22.29 5.88 -10.29
CA LYS A 287 -21.17 5.93 -9.33
C LYS A 287 -20.26 4.72 -9.52
N LEU A 288 -19.04 4.96 -9.98
CA LEU A 288 -18.00 3.95 -10.07
C LEU A 288 -17.37 3.72 -8.69
N LEU A 289 -17.14 2.46 -8.36
CA LEU A 289 -16.47 2.04 -7.11
C LEU A 289 -15.22 1.22 -7.43
N PRO A 290 -14.20 1.25 -6.58
CA PRO A 290 -13.06 0.35 -6.71
C PRO A 290 -13.50 -1.12 -6.70
N ASP A 291 -12.69 -1.96 -7.29
CA ASP A 291 -12.89 -3.41 -7.40
C ASP A 291 -14.11 -3.83 -8.24
N MET A 292 -14.79 -2.90 -8.94
CA MET A 292 -15.81 -3.27 -9.93
C MET A 292 -15.18 -3.91 -11.16
N PHE A 293 -15.77 -5.02 -11.62
CA PHE A 293 -15.34 -5.71 -12.83
C PHE A 293 -15.80 -4.98 -14.10
N ILE A 294 -14.90 -4.89 -15.05
CA ILE A 294 -15.10 -4.23 -16.34
C ILE A 294 -14.67 -5.14 -17.48
N ASN A 295 -15.39 -5.05 -18.59
CA ASN A 295 -15.03 -5.65 -19.86
C ASN A 295 -14.80 -4.55 -20.88
N GLY A 296 -13.88 -4.74 -21.79
CA GLY A 296 -13.59 -3.71 -22.79
C GLY A 296 -12.94 -4.20 -24.04
N VAL A 297 -12.82 -3.22 -24.92
CA VAL A 297 -12.22 -3.38 -26.25
C VAL A 297 -11.25 -2.25 -26.46
N ILE A 298 -10.00 -2.57 -26.75
CA ILE A 298 -8.95 -1.61 -27.16
C ILE A 298 -9.04 -1.43 -28.67
N GLU A 299 -9.13 -0.17 -29.10
CA GLU A 299 -9.24 0.26 -30.50
C GLU A 299 -7.93 0.88 -31.00
#